data_c0eda6fbc0b3f37f39108495a22e80a3
#
_entry.id   c0eda6fbc0b3f37f39108495a22e80a3
#
_cell.length_a   1.000
_cell.length_b   1.000
_cell.length_c   1.000
_cell.angle_alpha   90.00
_cell.angle_beta   90.00
_cell.angle_gamma   90.00
#
_symmetry.space_group_name_H-M   'P 1'
#
loop_
_entity.id
_entity.type
_entity.pdbx_description
1 polymer ?
#
loop_
_entity_poly.entity_id
_entity_poly.type
_entity_poly.pdbx_seq_one_letter_code
_entity_poly.pdbx_strand_id
1 'polypeptide(L)'
;LKHAWNAFLGNEFFKYSHSLGPSYSYRPDRPIFSRGNERSIITSVYNRIALDAASIGIQHVRLDDDGRFTEVINSSLNGCLTLEANLDQTGRAFIQDVVMSMLDEGCVAIVPTDTDLDPETGSFKIETMRTGKIVEWYPKHVKVRVYNENRGEKQDVILPKSGVAIIENPFFAVMNEPNSTMQRLIRKLNILDAIDE
;
A
#
# COMPACT_ATOMS: atom_id res chain seq x y z
N LEU A 1 5.90 15.83 20.48
CA LEU A 1 5.86 16.24 21.90
C LEU A 1 4.58 15.80 22.60
N LYS A 2 3.36 15.99 22.02
CA LYS A 2 2.09 15.53 22.64
C LYS A 2 2.01 14.01 22.78
N HIS A 3 2.50 13.24 21.83
CA HIS A 3 2.51 11.76 21.89
C HIS A 3 3.48 11.24 22.96
N ALA A 4 4.67 11.83 23.06
CA ALA A 4 5.64 11.46 24.11
C ALA A 4 5.11 11.79 25.51
N TRP A 5 4.40 12.92 25.65
CA TRP A 5 3.80 13.32 26.93
C TRP A 5 2.63 12.42 27.35
N ASN A 6 1.76 12.02 26.42
CA ASN A 6 0.66 11.11 26.69
C ASN A 6 1.15 9.69 27.06
N ALA A 7 2.25 9.23 26.44
CA ALA A 7 2.90 7.98 26.80
C ALA A 7 3.47 8.03 28.24
N PHE A 8 4.01 9.18 28.64
CA PHE A 8 4.55 9.37 29.98
C PHE A 8 3.48 9.49 31.08
N LEU A 9 2.30 10.01 30.74
CA LEU A 9 1.18 10.17 31.69
C LEU A 9 0.31 8.92 31.82
N GLY A 10 0.64 7.80 31.20
CA GLY A 10 -0.10 6.55 31.35
C GLY A 10 -1.54 6.59 30.84
N ASN A 11 -1.90 7.58 30.04
CA ASN A 11 -3.22 7.66 29.44
C ASN A 11 -3.42 6.54 28.41
N GLU A 12 -4.53 5.89 28.49
CA GLU A 12 -5.05 4.65 27.89
C GLU A 12 -4.78 4.35 26.39
N PHE A 13 -3.79 4.98 25.78
CA PHE A 13 -3.36 4.68 24.41
C PHE A 13 -2.69 3.31 24.25
N PHE A 14 -2.36 2.64 25.37
CA PHE A 14 -1.73 1.32 25.40
C PHE A 14 -2.66 0.19 25.83
N LYS A 15 -3.94 0.29 25.54
CA LYS A 15 -4.89 -0.83 25.77
C LYS A 15 -4.79 -1.93 24.71
N TYR A 16 -3.78 -1.89 23.84
CA TYR A 16 -3.45 -3.05 23.02
C TYR A 16 -2.53 -3.95 23.80
N SER A 17 -3.15 -4.79 24.63
CA SER A 17 -2.50 -5.95 25.25
C SER A 17 -1.84 -6.77 24.17
N HIS A 18 -0.55 -6.66 24.10
CA HIS A 18 0.29 -7.39 23.19
C HIS A 18 0.31 -8.85 23.63
N SER A 19 -0.32 -9.70 22.87
CA SER A 19 0.08 -11.09 22.83
C SER A 19 1.53 -11.10 22.36
N LEU A 20 2.42 -11.35 23.29
CA LEU A 20 3.86 -11.37 23.11
C LEU A 20 4.28 -12.56 22.27
N GLY A 21 4.23 -12.40 20.96
CA GLY A 21 5.09 -13.14 20.05
C GLY A 21 6.36 -12.33 19.78
N PRO A 22 7.50 -12.96 19.43
CA PRO A 22 8.75 -12.26 19.23
C PRO A 22 8.60 -11.22 18.11
N SER A 23 8.66 -9.96 18.49
CA SER A 23 9.03 -8.74 17.74
C SER A 23 8.52 -8.52 16.31
N TYR A 24 7.41 -9.05 15.92
CA TYR A 24 6.72 -8.55 14.74
C TYR A 24 5.74 -7.49 15.22
N SER A 25 6.10 -6.21 15.06
CA SER A 25 5.19 -5.12 15.30
C SER A 25 3.91 -5.37 14.48
N TYR A 26 2.82 -5.66 15.18
CA TYR A 26 1.51 -5.74 14.55
C TYR A 26 1.24 -4.37 13.90
N ARG A 27 1.26 -4.35 12.59
CA ARG A 27 0.88 -3.19 11.80
C ARG A 27 -0.46 -3.48 11.16
N PRO A 28 -1.55 -2.94 11.68
CA PRO A 28 -2.89 -3.17 11.14
C PRO A 28 -3.08 -2.57 9.73
N ASP A 29 -2.18 -1.67 9.32
CA ASP A 29 -2.13 -1.06 8.00
C ASP A 29 -1.58 -2.00 6.92
N ARG A 30 -0.84 -3.05 7.29
CA ARG A 30 -0.26 -3.99 6.34
C ARG A 30 -1.11 -5.23 6.15
N PRO A 31 -1.22 -5.75 4.91
CA PRO A 31 -1.82 -7.05 4.70
C PRO A 31 -1.00 -8.12 5.43
N ILE A 32 -1.67 -8.87 6.31
CA ILE A 32 -1.05 -10.02 6.98
C ILE A 32 -1.16 -11.19 6.01
N PHE A 33 -0.03 -11.59 5.45
CA PHE A 33 0.06 -12.87 4.75
C PHE A 33 0.03 -13.97 5.80
N SER A 34 -1.16 -14.49 6.08
CA SER A 34 -1.35 -15.53 7.08
C SER A 34 -1.50 -16.88 6.44
N ARG A 35 -0.66 -17.78 6.88
CA ARG A 35 -0.76 -19.24 6.88
C ARG A 35 -0.32 -19.98 5.63
N GLY A 36 0.70 -20.81 5.81
CA GLY A 36 1.15 -21.90 4.97
C GLY A 36 2.51 -21.65 4.32
N ASN A 37 3.35 -22.67 4.26
CA ASN A 37 4.67 -22.64 3.59
C ASN A 37 4.57 -22.29 2.10
N GLU A 38 3.49 -22.68 1.46
CA GLU A 38 3.17 -22.37 0.07
C GLU A 38 3.13 -20.87 -0.22
N ARG A 39 2.55 -20.09 0.70
CA ARG A 39 2.50 -18.63 0.59
C ARG A 39 3.84 -17.99 0.83
N SER A 40 4.75 -18.64 1.54
CA SER A 40 6.07 -18.08 1.82
C SER A 40 6.93 -17.96 0.57
N ILE A 41 6.89 -18.93 -0.34
CA ILE A 41 7.63 -18.88 -1.61
C ILE A 41 7.04 -17.79 -2.52
N ILE A 42 5.72 -17.77 -2.69
CA ILE A 42 5.04 -16.78 -3.52
C ILE A 42 5.26 -15.38 -2.93
N THR A 43 5.11 -15.24 -1.62
CA THR A 43 5.37 -13.97 -0.93
C THR A 43 6.82 -13.53 -1.09
N SER A 44 7.78 -14.45 -1.08
CA SER A 44 9.20 -14.15 -1.31
C SER A 44 9.46 -13.64 -2.73
N VAL A 45 8.80 -14.24 -3.73
CA VAL A 45 8.87 -13.78 -5.13
C VAL A 45 8.24 -12.38 -5.26
N TYR A 46 7.04 -12.18 -4.71
CA TYR A 46 6.38 -10.87 -4.75
C TYR A 46 7.19 -9.80 -4.03
N ASN A 47 7.75 -10.14 -2.87
CA ASN A 47 8.60 -9.22 -2.12
C ASN A 47 9.86 -8.85 -2.91
N ARG A 48 10.47 -9.81 -3.62
CA ARG A 48 11.62 -9.52 -4.47
C ARG A 48 11.26 -8.57 -5.62
N ILE A 49 10.17 -8.83 -6.31
CA ILE A 49 9.67 -7.94 -7.38
C ILE A 49 9.37 -6.55 -6.82
N ALA A 50 8.72 -6.48 -5.66
CA ALA A 50 8.37 -5.22 -5.03
C ALA A 50 9.61 -4.41 -4.58
N LEU A 51 10.64 -5.09 -4.07
CA LEU A 51 11.92 -4.46 -3.72
C LEU A 51 12.65 -3.90 -4.94
N ASP A 52 12.67 -4.66 -6.03
CA ASP A 52 13.30 -4.23 -7.27
C ASP A 52 12.52 -3.04 -7.88
N ALA A 53 11.19 -3.07 -7.89
CA ALA A 53 10.35 -1.97 -8.32
C ALA A 53 10.52 -0.71 -7.44
N ALA A 54 10.58 -0.88 -6.11
CA ALA A 54 10.79 0.20 -5.16
C ALA A 54 12.21 0.80 -5.21
N SER A 55 13.14 0.15 -5.89
CA SER A 55 14.49 0.70 -6.14
C SER A 55 14.49 1.74 -7.27
N ILE A 56 13.44 1.75 -8.11
CA ILE A 56 13.28 2.72 -9.19
C ILE A 56 12.82 4.03 -8.56
N GLY A 57 13.58 5.11 -8.78
CA GLY A 57 13.21 6.44 -8.29
C GLY A 57 12.01 6.97 -9.07
N ILE A 58 10.90 7.19 -8.35
CA ILE A 58 9.70 7.84 -8.92
C ILE A 58 9.69 9.28 -8.43
N GLN A 59 9.54 10.22 -9.35
CA GLN A 59 9.59 11.64 -9.05
C GLN A 59 8.48 12.40 -9.76
N HIS A 60 8.01 13.47 -9.14
CA HIS A 60 7.11 14.42 -9.76
C HIS A 60 7.94 15.41 -10.59
N VAL A 61 7.77 15.38 -11.91
CA VAL A 61 8.57 16.15 -12.85
C VAL A 61 7.71 16.99 -13.77
N ARG A 62 8.27 18.06 -14.28
CA ARG A 62 7.69 18.84 -15.39
C ARG A 62 8.26 18.34 -16.71
N LEU A 63 7.38 18.17 -17.67
CA LEU A 63 7.73 17.86 -19.05
C LEU A 63 7.47 19.08 -19.92
N ASP A 64 8.20 19.21 -21.02
CA ASP A 64 7.91 20.17 -22.08
C ASP A 64 6.77 19.66 -23.00
N ASP A 65 6.42 20.45 -24.01
CA ASP A 65 5.38 20.11 -24.99
C ASP A 65 5.71 18.85 -25.82
N ASP A 66 6.98 18.51 -25.93
CA ASP A 66 7.48 17.30 -26.60
C ASP A 66 7.54 16.07 -25.66
N GLY A 67 7.14 16.22 -24.41
CA GLY A 67 7.18 15.15 -23.39
C GLY A 67 8.57 14.86 -22.82
N ARG A 68 9.54 15.77 -23.00
CA ARG A 68 10.89 15.64 -22.46
C ARG A 68 10.97 16.20 -21.05
N PHE A 69 11.82 15.58 -20.24
CA PHE A 69 12.10 16.05 -18.88
C PHE A 69 12.67 17.47 -18.89
N THR A 70 12.09 18.35 -18.09
CA THR A 70 12.56 19.72 -17.86
C THR A 70 13.15 19.87 -16.46
N GLU A 71 12.37 19.60 -15.42
CA GLU A 71 12.80 19.78 -14.04
C GLU A 71 12.02 18.89 -13.08
N VAL A 72 12.60 18.65 -11.89
CA VAL A 72 11.91 18.01 -10.78
C VAL A 72 11.09 19.07 -10.03
N ILE A 73 9.81 18.81 -9.84
CA ILE A 73 8.92 19.72 -9.11
C ILE A 73 9.11 19.48 -7.61
N ASN A 74 9.46 20.51 -6.87
CA ASN A 74 9.50 20.47 -5.41
C ASN A 74 8.08 20.61 -4.85
N SER A 75 7.35 19.49 -4.79
CA SER A 75 5.98 19.42 -4.28
C SER A 75 5.90 18.43 -3.12
N SER A 76 4.87 18.56 -2.27
CA SER A 76 4.57 17.57 -1.22
C SER A 76 4.37 16.16 -1.80
N LEU A 77 3.74 16.03 -2.97
CA LEU A 77 3.66 14.76 -3.70
C LEU A 77 5.04 14.15 -3.97
N ASN A 78 6.02 14.97 -4.39
CA ASN A 78 7.39 14.49 -4.60
C ASN A 78 8.03 14.06 -3.26
N GLY A 79 7.73 14.77 -2.17
CA GLY A 79 8.10 14.37 -0.81
C GLY A 79 7.54 13.00 -0.44
N CYS A 80 6.24 12.76 -0.72
CA CYS A 80 5.60 11.47 -0.48
C CYS A 80 6.24 10.31 -1.27
N LEU A 81 6.66 10.56 -2.50
CA LEU A 81 7.25 9.54 -3.36
C LEU A 81 8.72 9.24 -3.01
N THR A 82 9.45 10.23 -2.53
CA THR A 82 10.91 10.13 -2.35
C THR A 82 11.36 9.99 -0.89
N LEU A 83 10.66 10.64 0.03
CA LEU A 83 11.03 10.70 1.44
C LEU A 83 10.07 9.91 2.32
N GLU A 84 8.88 10.45 2.57
CA GLU A 84 7.92 9.92 3.54
C GLU A 84 6.50 10.01 2.98
N ALA A 85 5.90 8.86 2.69
CA ALA A 85 4.54 8.80 2.15
C ALA A 85 3.47 9.01 3.22
N ASN A 86 3.75 8.61 4.44
CA ASN A 86 2.92 8.77 5.63
C ASN A 86 3.75 8.51 6.89
N LEU A 87 3.17 8.71 8.08
CA LEU A 87 3.86 8.55 9.38
C LEU A 87 4.52 7.17 9.59
N ASP A 88 4.05 6.14 8.90
CA ASP A 88 4.51 4.75 9.08
C ASP A 88 5.43 4.27 7.96
N GLN A 89 5.48 4.98 6.83
CA GLN A 89 6.13 4.49 5.62
C GLN A 89 6.96 5.58 4.93
N THR A 90 8.22 5.24 4.65
CA THR A 90 9.02 6.02 3.70
C THR A 90 8.46 5.87 2.28
N GLY A 91 8.78 6.79 1.38
CA GLY A 91 8.36 6.71 -0.02
C GLY A 91 8.70 5.36 -0.65
N ARG A 92 9.91 4.83 -0.40
CA ARG A 92 10.33 3.51 -0.89
C ARG A 92 9.49 2.37 -0.31
N ALA A 93 9.23 2.38 1.00
CA ALA A 93 8.40 1.36 1.64
C ALA A 93 6.95 1.41 1.16
N PHE A 94 6.46 2.60 0.85
CA PHE A 94 5.14 2.81 0.25
C PHE A 94 5.06 2.22 -1.16
N ILE A 95 6.03 2.47 -2.04
CA ILE A 95 6.06 1.87 -3.39
C ILE A 95 6.15 0.35 -3.31
N GLN A 96 6.95 -0.20 -2.40
CA GLN A 96 7.00 -1.65 -2.15
C GLN A 96 5.62 -2.19 -1.77
N ASP A 97 4.91 -1.53 -0.86
CA ASP A 97 3.57 -1.91 -0.43
C ASP A 97 2.52 -1.84 -1.56
N VAL A 98 2.60 -0.80 -2.41
CA VAL A 98 1.77 -0.66 -3.62
C VAL A 98 1.96 -1.86 -4.54
N VAL A 99 3.21 -2.22 -4.86
CA VAL A 99 3.50 -3.33 -5.78
C VAL A 99 3.08 -4.67 -5.18
N MET A 100 3.36 -4.90 -3.90
CA MET A 100 2.94 -6.13 -3.23
C MET A 100 1.42 -6.27 -3.21
N SER A 101 0.70 -5.21 -2.87
CA SER A 101 -0.77 -5.21 -2.85
C SER A 101 -1.35 -5.43 -4.25
N MET A 102 -0.75 -4.83 -5.28
CA MET A 102 -1.14 -5.03 -6.67
C MET A 102 -0.93 -6.49 -7.13
N LEU A 103 0.17 -7.12 -6.73
CA LEU A 103 0.44 -8.52 -7.09
C LEU A 103 -0.48 -9.49 -6.36
N ASP A 104 -0.80 -9.23 -5.09
CA ASP A 104 -1.64 -10.11 -4.27
C ASP A 104 -3.13 -9.98 -4.61
N GLU A 105 -3.63 -8.77 -4.73
CA GLU A 105 -5.06 -8.47 -4.92
C GLU A 105 -5.47 -8.25 -6.39
N GLY A 106 -4.49 -8.13 -7.29
CA GLY A 106 -4.72 -7.81 -8.70
C GLY A 106 -4.93 -6.32 -9.00
N CYS A 107 -5.32 -5.54 -8.00
CA CYS A 107 -5.43 -4.09 -8.08
C CYS A 107 -5.24 -3.45 -6.70
N VAL A 108 -4.80 -2.21 -6.69
CA VAL A 108 -4.61 -1.42 -5.46
C VAL A 108 -5.05 0.02 -5.71
N ALA A 109 -5.64 0.65 -4.71
CA ALA A 109 -5.89 2.08 -4.71
C ALA A 109 -4.81 2.82 -3.92
N ILE A 110 -4.28 3.90 -4.49
CA ILE A 110 -3.48 4.89 -3.76
C ILE A 110 -4.44 5.99 -3.34
N VAL A 111 -4.59 6.18 -2.05
CA VAL A 111 -5.53 7.13 -1.45
C VAL A 111 -4.74 8.26 -0.80
N PRO A 112 -4.94 9.51 -1.23
CA PRO A 112 -4.51 10.67 -0.47
C PRO A 112 -5.26 10.69 0.86
N THR A 113 -4.55 10.68 1.98
CA THR A 113 -5.15 10.62 3.32
C THR A 113 -5.11 11.98 4.02
N ASP A 114 -4.16 12.82 3.65
CA ASP A 114 -4.10 14.20 4.06
C ASP A 114 -3.82 15.08 2.85
N THR A 115 -4.67 16.10 2.66
CA THR A 115 -4.61 17.00 1.52
C THR A 115 -4.84 18.43 1.98
N ASP A 116 -4.03 19.34 1.49
CA ASP A 116 -4.22 20.78 1.68
C ASP A 116 -4.76 21.41 0.38
N LEU A 117 -5.79 22.22 0.51
CA LEU A 117 -6.36 22.95 -0.61
C LEU A 117 -5.65 24.30 -0.73
N ASP A 118 -5.00 24.52 -1.87
CA ASP A 118 -4.44 25.82 -2.20
C ASP A 118 -5.57 26.76 -2.63
N PRO A 119 -5.91 27.79 -1.82
CA PRO A 119 -7.02 28.68 -2.11
C PRO A 119 -6.76 29.60 -3.32
N GLU A 120 -5.49 29.80 -3.72
CA GLU A 120 -5.14 30.68 -4.84
C GLU A 120 -5.27 29.97 -6.18
N THR A 121 -4.86 28.71 -6.26
CA THR A 121 -4.86 27.93 -7.51
C THR A 121 -6.02 26.94 -7.58
N GLY A 122 -6.69 26.67 -6.45
CA GLY A 122 -7.70 25.62 -6.34
C GLY A 122 -7.12 24.21 -6.50
N SER A 123 -5.80 24.08 -6.47
CA SER A 123 -5.11 22.79 -6.56
C SER A 123 -5.02 22.11 -5.19
N PHE A 124 -4.91 20.79 -5.21
CA PHE A 124 -4.70 20.00 -3.99
C PHE A 124 -3.21 19.71 -3.82
N LYS A 125 -2.70 19.98 -2.63
CA LYS A 125 -1.42 19.45 -2.19
C LYS A 125 -1.66 18.14 -1.46
N ILE A 126 -0.99 17.09 -1.89
CA ILE A 126 -1.06 15.77 -1.26
C ILE A 126 0.06 15.71 -0.23
N GLU A 127 -0.32 15.71 1.05
CA GLU A 127 0.65 15.69 2.16
C GLU A 127 0.98 14.26 2.61
N THR A 128 -0.01 13.35 2.55
CA THR A 128 0.20 11.92 2.86
C THR A 128 -0.61 11.03 1.94
N MET A 129 -0.09 9.81 1.71
CA MET A 129 -0.74 8.78 0.88
C MET A 129 -0.68 7.42 1.56
N ARG A 130 -1.71 6.60 1.35
CA ARG A 130 -1.75 5.21 1.79
C ARG A 130 -2.28 4.30 0.70
N THR A 131 -1.86 3.04 0.77
CA THR A 131 -2.46 1.96 -0.01
C THR A 131 -3.83 1.60 0.56
N GLY A 132 -4.77 1.31 -0.32
CA GLY A 132 -6.10 0.86 0.05
C GLY A 132 -6.54 -0.34 -0.79
N LYS A 133 -7.17 -1.33 -0.13
CA LYS A 133 -7.78 -2.47 -0.81
C LYS A 133 -9.13 -2.06 -1.38
N ILE A 134 -9.33 -2.29 -2.68
CA ILE A 134 -10.63 -2.07 -3.31
C ILE A 134 -11.59 -3.19 -2.88
N VAL A 135 -12.67 -2.80 -2.21
CA VAL A 135 -13.69 -3.71 -1.68
C VAL A 135 -14.86 -3.84 -2.64
N GLU A 136 -15.27 -2.71 -3.27
CA GLU A 136 -16.43 -2.66 -4.13
C GLU A 136 -16.28 -1.59 -5.22
N TRP A 137 -16.77 -1.91 -6.40
CA TRP A 137 -16.71 -1.03 -7.56
C TRP A 137 -18.09 -0.43 -7.87
N TYR A 138 -18.13 0.90 -8.02
CA TYR A 138 -19.28 1.64 -8.50
C TYR A 138 -18.96 2.36 -9.81
N PRO A 139 -19.94 2.81 -10.58
CA PRO A 139 -19.69 3.48 -11.87
C PRO A 139 -18.73 4.67 -11.77
N LYS A 140 -18.92 5.56 -10.80
CA LYS A 140 -18.13 6.79 -10.60
C LYS A 140 -17.31 6.80 -9.31
N HIS A 141 -17.53 5.82 -8.42
CA HIS A 141 -16.88 5.72 -7.12
C HIS A 141 -16.25 4.35 -6.93
N VAL A 142 -15.44 4.25 -5.92
CA VAL A 142 -14.84 2.99 -5.47
C VAL A 142 -14.89 2.97 -3.94
N LYS A 143 -15.25 1.81 -3.39
CA LYS A 143 -15.18 1.58 -1.95
C LYS A 143 -13.83 0.99 -1.62
N VAL A 144 -13.07 1.69 -0.82
CA VAL A 144 -11.69 1.35 -0.50
C VAL A 144 -11.57 1.15 1.00
N ARG A 145 -10.90 0.06 1.39
CA ARG A 145 -10.50 -0.19 2.77
C ARG A 145 -9.11 0.38 2.98
N VAL A 146 -9.03 1.43 3.77
CA VAL A 146 -7.79 2.16 4.07
C VAL A 146 -7.59 2.28 5.58
N TYR A 147 -6.33 2.36 6.02
CA TYR A 147 -6.01 2.58 7.42
C TYR A 147 -6.21 4.05 7.81
N ASN A 148 -6.97 4.26 8.88
CA ASN A 148 -7.22 5.58 9.45
C ASN A 148 -6.28 5.82 10.63
N GLU A 149 -5.35 6.74 10.49
CA GLU A 149 -4.34 7.07 11.50
C GLU A 149 -4.97 7.58 12.82
N ASN A 150 -6.04 8.36 12.71
CA ASN A 150 -6.69 8.94 13.88
C ASN A 150 -7.41 7.90 14.75
N ARG A 151 -7.91 6.83 14.12
CA ARG A 151 -8.63 5.76 14.80
C ARG A 151 -7.77 4.54 15.09
N GLY A 152 -6.63 4.39 14.42
CA GLY A 152 -5.77 3.23 14.53
C GLY A 152 -6.35 1.95 13.93
N GLU A 153 -7.34 2.05 13.05
CA GLU A 153 -8.04 0.92 12.46
C GLU A 153 -8.27 1.09 10.95
N LYS A 154 -8.55 -0.02 10.26
CA LYS A 154 -8.97 0.02 8.85
C LYS A 154 -10.44 0.35 8.76
N GLN A 155 -10.79 1.30 7.90
CA GLN A 155 -12.16 1.67 7.60
C GLN A 155 -12.46 1.61 6.11
N ASP A 156 -13.73 1.35 5.79
CA ASP A 156 -14.22 1.37 4.42
C ASP A 156 -14.73 2.77 4.09
N VAL A 157 -14.16 3.37 3.05
CA VAL A 157 -14.50 4.72 2.58
C VAL A 157 -14.91 4.66 1.12
N ILE A 158 -15.97 5.38 0.75
CA ILE A 158 -16.41 5.52 -0.63
C ILE A 158 -15.79 6.81 -1.18
N LEU A 159 -14.96 6.67 -2.19
CA LEU A 159 -14.23 7.77 -2.81
C LEU A 159 -14.56 7.88 -4.31
N PRO A 160 -14.58 9.08 -4.88
CA PRO A 160 -14.68 9.22 -6.32
C PRO A 160 -13.44 8.67 -7.01
N LYS A 161 -13.61 8.02 -8.14
CA LYS A 161 -12.48 7.47 -8.92
C LYS A 161 -11.47 8.54 -9.37
N SER A 162 -11.91 9.78 -9.49
CA SER A 162 -11.03 10.92 -9.79
C SER A 162 -10.16 11.37 -8.63
N GLY A 163 -10.50 10.97 -7.41
CA GLY A 163 -9.74 11.33 -6.20
C GLY A 163 -8.77 10.26 -5.72
N VAL A 164 -8.66 9.13 -6.43
CA VAL A 164 -7.75 8.04 -6.10
C VAL A 164 -7.02 7.57 -7.34
N ALA A 165 -5.77 7.14 -7.18
CA ALA A 165 -5.06 6.46 -8.26
C ALA A 165 -5.29 4.95 -8.11
N ILE A 166 -5.75 4.30 -9.17
CA ILE A 166 -5.99 2.86 -9.21
C ILE A 166 -4.93 2.24 -10.09
N ILE A 167 -4.17 1.31 -9.53
CA ILE A 167 -3.15 0.56 -10.25
C ILE A 167 -3.62 -0.89 -10.37
N GLU A 168 -3.66 -1.38 -11.60
CA GLU A 168 -4.08 -2.73 -11.92
C GLU A 168 -2.89 -3.57 -12.41
N ASN A 169 -2.85 -4.82 -11.99
CA ASN A 169 -1.90 -5.79 -12.52
C ASN A 169 -2.43 -6.35 -13.85
N PRO A 170 -1.84 -6.01 -15.00
CA PRO A 170 -2.33 -6.46 -16.29
C PRO A 170 -2.22 -7.97 -16.49
N PHE A 171 -1.39 -8.64 -15.70
CA PHE A 171 -1.19 -10.09 -15.76
C PHE A 171 -2.03 -10.88 -14.75
N PHE A 172 -2.82 -10.23 -13.93
CA PHE A 172 -3.57 -10.90 -12.86
C PHE A 172 -4.52 -11.96 -13.39
N ALA A 173 -5.25 -11.67 -14.44
CA ALA A 173 -6.16 -12.64 -15.08
C ALA A 173 -5.39 -13.86 -15.60
N VAL A 174 -4.27 -13.65 -16.28
CA VAL A 174 -3.41 -14.72 -16.82
C VAL A 174 -2.80 -15.56 -15.70
N MET A 175 -2.34 -14.92 -14.62
CA MET A 175 -1.78 -15.62 -13.45
C MET A 175 -2.80 -16.49 -12.75
N ASN A 176 -4.07 -16.08 -12.74
CA ASN A 176 -5.17 -16.80 -12.08
C ASN A 176 -5.97 -17.73 -13.00
N GLU A 177 -5.59 -17.86 -14.26
CA GLU A 177 -6.18 -18.89 -15.13
C GLU A 177 -5.99 -20.30 -14.53
N PRO A 178 -7.01 -21.20 -14.62
CA PRO A 178 -6.96 -22.54 -13.99
C PRO A 178 -5.75 -23.39 -14.40
N ASN A 179 -5.19 -23.14 -15.58
CA ASN A 179 -4.04 -23.85 -16.15
C ASN A 179 -2.75 -23.02 -16.18
N SER A 180 -2.75 -21.83 -15.59
CA SER A 180 -1.54 -20.99 -15.54
C SER A 180 -0.43 -21.71 -14.79
N THR A 181 0.82 -21.36 -15.13
CA THR A 181 2.00 -21.90 -14.42
C THR A 181 1.95 -21.58 -12.93
N MET A 182 1.45 -20.39 -12.57
CA MET A 182 1.26 -19.96 -11.20
C MET A 182 0.29 -20.85 -10.44
N GLN A 183 -0.89 -21.10 -11.00
CA GLN A 183 -1.90 -22.00 -10.39
C GLN A 183 -1.41 -23.44 -10.27
N ARG A 184 -0.63 -23.89 -11.25
CA ARG A 184 0.00 -25.24 -11.20
C ARG A 184 1.07 -25.31 -10.11
N LEU A 185 1.83 -24.24 -9.91
CA LEU A 185 2.83 -24.14 -8.84
C LEU A 185 2.15 -24.18 -7.46
N ILE A 186 1.12 -23.34 -7.27
CA ILE A 186 0.34 -23.29 -6.02
C ILE A 186 -0.22 -24.67 -5.68
N ARG A 187 -0.82 -25.37 -6.64
CA ARG A 187 -1.33 -26.74 -6.40
C ARG A 187 -0.25 -27.72 -5.97
N LYS A 188 0.96 -27.63 -6.55
CA LYS A 188 2.07 -28.51 -6.17
C LYS A 188 2.57 -28.19 -4.77
N LEU A 189 2.65 -26.90 -4.40
CA LEU A 189 3.04 -26.49 -3.06
C LEU A 189 2.04 -26.94 -2.01
N ASN A 190 0.73 -26.84 -2.29
CA ASN A 190 -0.33 -27.34 -1.41
C ASN A 190 -0.22 -28.85 -1.16
N ILE A 191 0.18 -29.63 -2.18
CA ILE A 191 0.40 -31.08 -2.03
C ILE A 191 1.63 -31.35 -1.15
N LEU A 192 2.70 -30.59 -1.29
CA LEU A 192 3.89 -30.73 -0.46
C LEU A 192 3.60 -30.40 1.00
N ASP A 193 2.86 -29.32 1.26
CA ASP A 193 2.46 -28.91 2.61
C ASP A 193 1.60 -30.00 3.31
N ALA A 194 0.70 -30.64 2.56
CA ALA A 194 -0.13 -31.75 3.08
C ALA A 194 0.62 -33.06 3.32
N ILE A 195 1.85 -33.19 2.82
CA ILE A 195 2.72 -34.35 3.08
C ILE A 195 3.58 -34.14 4.33
N ASP A 196 3.91 -32.89 4.63
CA ASP A 196 4.75 -32.50 5.78
C ASP A 196 3.95 -32.39 7.11
N GLU A 197 2.60 -32.45 7.07
CA GLU A 197 1.70 -32.59 8.24
C GLU A 197 1.49 -34.07 8.62
#